data_c3bc49e55178c514ab9196411bdeca15
#
_entry.id   c3bc49e55178c514ab9196411bdeca15
#
_cell.length_a   1.000
_cell.length_b   1.000
_cell.length_c   1.000
_cell.angle_alpha   90.00
_cell.angle_beta   90.00
_cell.angle_gamma   90.00
#
_symmetry.space_group_name_H-M   'P 1'
#
loop_
_entity.id
_entity.type
_entity.pdbx_description
1 polymer ?
#
loop_
_entity_poly.entity_id
_entity_poly.type
_entity_poly.pdbx_seq_one_letter_code
_entity_poly.pdbx_strand_id
1 'polypeptide(L)'
;KFLYRSDEVGLLSRSLNEMTQDLQNRTKNAEDSSADLAHEIRNPLASLKGASELLDSTTDKEERKKLIGILSHDVERIDRLITDYSKMLKDEASLTREKMQILNLINLAKDVTDEFNNNKSVINKNIKFKIIKDKPNGYPISVFGSKSRLEQVLANLIDNAISFSPDNGNIYINLKSDKDQVRMTIKD
;
A
#
# COMPACT_ATOMS: atom_id res chain seq x y z
N LYS A 1 37.41 -3.78 14.33
CA LYS A 1 38.72 -3.06 14.37
C LYS A 1 38.95 -2.19 13.16
N PHE A 2 38.51 -2.60 11.92
CA PHE A 2 38.72 -1.84 10.66
C PHE A 2 37.71 -0.71 10.44
N LEU A 3 36.55 -0.74 11.05
CA LEU A 3 35.47 0.26 10.89
C LEU A 3 35.82 1.67 11.38
N TYR A 4 36.78 1.79 12.29
CA TYR A 4 37.21 3.07 12.89
C TYR A 4 38.43 3.70 12.23
N ARG A 5 38.94 3.11 11.13
CA ARG A 5 40.06 3.71 10.36
C ARG A 5 39.54 4.86 9.48
N SER A 6 40.37 5.86 9.30
CA SER A 6 40.08 7.04 8.44
C SER A 6 40.69 6.96 7.05
N ASP A 7 41.36 5.85 6.73
CA ASP A 7 41.97 5.57 5.41
C ASP A 7 40.99 4.82 4.47
N GLU A 8 41.45 4.52 3.26
CA GLU A 8 40.67 3.83 2.22
C GLU A 8 40.15 2.47 2.69
N VAL A 9 40.92 1.77 3.52
CA VAL A 9 40.53 0.47 4.10
C VAL A 9 39.37 0.64 5.10
N GLY A 10 39.37 1.73 5.86
CA GLY A 10 38.26 2.08 6.75
C GLY A 10 37.00 2.45 5.98
N LEU A 11 37.14 3.20 4.87
CA LEU A 11 36.01 3.51 3.99
C LEU A 11 35.40 2.24 3.39
N LEU A 12 36.23 1.37 2.80
CA LEU A 12 35.79 0.09 2.24
C LEU A 12 35.10 -0.80 3.29
N SER A 13 35.69 -0.87 4.51
CA SER A 13 35.10 -1.66 5.62
C SER A 13 33.71 -1.14 6.03
N ARG A 14 33.51 0.19 6.09
CA ARG A 14 32.19 0.78 6.37
C ARG A 14 31.20 0.48 5.26
N SER A 15 31.58 0.68 3.98
CA SER A 15 30.70 0.38 2.86
C SER A 15 30.29 -1.09 2.79
N LEU A 16 31.22 -2.02 3.06
CA LEU A 16 30.91 -3.46 3.14
C LEU A 16 29.98 -3.78 4.31
N ASN A 17 30.18 -3.14 5.47
CA ASN A 17 29.32 -3.34 6.63
C ASN A 17 27.90 -2.79 6.37
N GLU A 18 27.77 -1.61 5.76
CA GLU A 18 26.48 -1.02 5.35
C GLU A 18 25.76 -1.93 4.36
N MET A 19 26.48 -2.43 3.34
CA MET A 19 25.92 -3.36 2.36
C MET A 19 25.45 -4.67 3.02
N THR A 20 26.23 -5.20 3.96
CA THR A 20 25.88 -6.43 4.69
C THR A 20 24.63 -6.21 5.55
N GLN A 21 24.53 -5.07 6.25
CA GLN A 21 23.36 -4.72 7.04
C GLN A 21 22.11 -4.51 6.16
N ASP A 22 22.26 -3.85 5.01
CA ASP A 22 21.15 -3.68 4.07
C ASP A 22 20.63 -5.03 3.54
N LEU A 23 21.54 -5.94 3.17
CA LEU A 23 21.18 -7.30 2.76
C LEU A 23 20.47 -8.07 3.88
N GLN A 24 20.99 -8.03 5.12
CA GLN A 24 20.36 -8.67 6.26
C GLN A 24 18.96 -8.13 6.53
N ASN A 25 18.77 -6.80 6.46
CA ASN A 25 17.48 -6.17 6.66
C ASN A 25 16.48 -6.57 5.55
N ARG A 26 16.93 -6.62 4.30
CA ARG A 26 16.09 -7.07 3.18
C ARG A 26 15.67 -8.53 3.33
N THR A 27 16.62 -9.42 3.70
CA THR A 27 16.30 -10.84 3.93
C THR A 27 15.28 -11.00 5.05
N LYS A 28 15.49 -10.31 6.17
CA LYS A 28 14.57 -10.35 7.30
C LYS A 28 13.17 -9.84 6.92
N ASN A 29 13.10 -8.70 6.21
CA ASN A 29 11.82 -8.15 5.77
C ASN A 29 11.08 -9.13 4.83
N ALA A 30 11.79 -9.82 3.93
CA ALA A 30 11.21 -10.83 3.06
C ALA A 30 10.70 -12.06 3.84
N GLU A 31 11.44 -12.50 4.86
CA GLU A 31 11.03 -13.60 5.75
C GLU A 31 9.78 -13.21 6.56
N ASP A 32 9.77 -12.03 7.18
CA ASP A 32 8.64 -11.52 7.96
C ASP A 32 7.39 -11.38 7.07
N SER A 33 7.53 -10.80 5.88
CA SER A 33 6.43 -10.66 4.91
C SER A 33 5.89 -12.01 4.43
N SER A 34 6.75 -13.01 4.24
CA SER A 34 6.33 -14.37 3.86
C SER A 34 5.57 -15.06 4.99
N ALA A 35 5.99 -14.86 6.24
CA ALA A 35 5.30 -15.40 7.41
C ALA A 35 3.92 -14.77 7.56
N ASP A 36 3.80 -13.45 7.42
CA ASP A 36 2.54 -12.72 7.47
C ASP A 36 1.58 -13.21 6.36
N LEU A 37 2.05 -13.32 5.12
CA LEU A 37 1.25 -13.87 4.02
C LEU A 37 0.74 -15.28 4.32
N ALA A 38 1.61 -16.16 4.86
CA ALA A 38 1.22 -17.52 5.22
C ALA A 38 0.13 -17.53 6.29
N HIS A 39 0.18 -16.62 7.26
CA HIS A 39 -0.86 -16.45 8.27
C HIS A 39 -2.17 -15.91 7.68
N GLU A 40 -2.10 -14.92 6.80
CA GLU A 40 -3.27 -14.33 6.15
C GLU A 40 -3.96 -15.27 5.18
N ILE A 41 -3.22 -16.18 4.52
CA ILE A 41 -3.80 -17.24 3.66
C ILE A 41 -4.39 -18.37 4.51
N ARG A 42 -3.79 -18.72 5.64
CA ARG A 42 -4.28 -19.81 6.52
C ARG A 42 -5.70 -19.55 7.03
N ASN A 43 -6.03 -18.30 7.32
CA ASN A 43 -7.35 -17.93 7.84
C ASN A 43 -8.49 -18.24 6.85
N PRO A 44 -8.48 -17.73 5.60
CA PRO A 44 -9.52 -18.09 4.64
C PRO A 44 -9.49 -19.60 4.28
N LEU A 45 -8.32 -20.25 4.25
CA LEU A 45 -8.25 -21.70 4.03
C LEU A 45 -8.96 -22.49 5.13
N ALA A 46 -8.83 -22.08 6.41
CA ALA A 46 -9.56 -22.69 7.50
C ALA A 46 -11.08 -22.48 7.39
N SER A 47 -11.50 -21.29 6.97
CA SER A 47 -12.90 -20.96 6.70
C SER A 47 -13.46 -21.79 5.52
N LEU A 48 -12.73 -21.89 4.42
CA LEU A 48 -13.06 -22.72 3.25
C LEU A 48 -13.25 -24.18 3.66
N LYS A 49 -12.32 -24.73 4.47
CA LYS A 49 -12.42 -26.10 4.96
C LYS A 49 -13.68 -26.30 5.80
N GLY A 50 -13.93 -25.43 6.77
CA GLY A 50 -15.14 -25.53 7.61
C GLY A 50 -16.44 -25.38 6.82
N ALA A 51 -16.51 -24.43 5.89
CA ALA A 51 -17.68 -24.25 5.03
C ALA A 51 -17.90 -25.46 4.09
N SER A 52 -16.82 -26.08 3.59
CA SER A 52 -16.90 -27.30 2.77
C SER A 52 -17.43 -28.49 3.57
N GLU A 53 -16.95 -28.71 4.80
CA GLU A 53 -17.41 -29.78 5.68
C GLU A 53 -18.91 -29.63 6.04
N LEU A 54 -19.36 -28.40 6.29
CA LEU A 54 -20.76 -28.10 6.55
C LEU A 54 -21.63 -28.28 5.30
N LEU A 55 -21.09 -27.96 4.11
CA LEU A 55 -21.83 -28.09 2.85
C LEU A 55 -22.19 -29.55 2.54
N ASP A 56 -21.34 -30.50 2.93
CA ASP A 56 -21.57 -31.92 2.76
C ASP A 56 -22.67 -32.47 3.71
N SER A 57 -22.85 -31.85 4.87
CA SER A 57 -23.80 -32.29 5.89
C SER A 57 -25.15 -31.58 5.82
N THR A 58 -25.21 -30.39 5.21
CA THR A 58 -26.43 -29.56 5.18
C THR A 58 -27.32 -29.87 3.97
N THR A 59 -28.61 -30.04 4.18
CA THR A 59 -29.64 -30.22 3.14
C THR A 59 -30.49 -28.98 2.89
N ASP A 60 -30.39 -27.97 3.76
CA ASP A 60 -31.12 -26.71 3.64
C ASP A 60 -30.55 -25.86 2.50
N LYS A 61 -31.42 -25.43 1.57
CA LYS A 61 -31.04 -24.65 0.41
C LYS A 61 -30.51 -23.25 0.76
N GLU A 62 -31.09 -22.58 1.75
CA GLU A 62 -30.66 -21.25 2.15
C GLU A 62 -29.30 -21.29 2.87
N GLU A 63 -29.10 -22.30 3.68
CA GLU A 63 -27.82 -22.52 4.36
C GLU A 63 -26.72 -22.88 3.36
N ARG A 64 -27.00 -23.77 2.40
CA ARG A 64 -26.08 -24.06 1.29
C ARG A 64 -25.68 -22.84 0.49
N LYS A 65 -26.64 -21.95 0.19
CA LYS A 65 -26.36 -20.70 -0.53
C LYS A 65 -25.44 -19.77 0.25
N LYS A 66 -25.62 -19.67 1.56
CA LYS A 66 -24.73 -18.90 2.45
C LYS A 66 -23.32 -19.49 2.47
N LEU A 67 -23.19 -20.80 2.61
CA LEU A 67 -21.90 -21.49 2.62
C LEU A 67 -21.15 -21.31 1.29
N ILE A 68 -21.84 -21.42 0.13
CA ILE A 68 -21.25 -21.13 -1.20
C ILE A 68 -20.80 -19.67 -1.27
N GLY A 69 -21.55 -18.71 -0.71
CA GLY A 69 -21.14 -17.32 -0.63
C GLY A 69 -19.86 -17.12 0.16
N ILE A 70 -19.69 -17.79 1.29
CA ILE A 70 -18.46 -17.78 2.09
C ILE A 70 -17.29 -18.35 1.29
N LEU A 71 -17.48 -19.51 0.64
CA LEU A 71 -16.44 -20.12 -0.21
C LEU A 71 -15.97 -19.17 -1.33
N SER A 72 -16.91 -18.56 -2.04
CA SER A 72 -16.58 -17.61 -3.13
C SER A 72 -15.84 -16.39 -2.60
N HIS A 73 -16.28 -15.81 -1.49
CA HIS A 73 -15.64 -14.65 -0.87
C HIS A 73 -14.20 -14.97 -0.42
N ASP A 74 -13.98 -16.13 0.20
CA ASP A 74 -12.66 -16.51 0.70
C ASP A 74 -11.68 -16.84 -0.45
N VAL A 75 -12.17 -17.44 -1.55
CA VAL A 75 -11.37 -17.63 -2.77
C VAL A 75 -10.94 -16.28 -3.35
N GLU A 76 -11.86 -15.32 -3.50
CA GLU A 76 -11.54 -13.98 -3.98
C GLU A 76 -10.57 -13.23 -3.05
N ARG A 77 -10.66 -13.49 -1.74
CA ARG A 77 -9.74 -12.93 -0.76
C ARG A 77 -8.32 -13.48 -0.95
N ILE A 78 -8.18 -14.78 -1.14
CA ILE A 78 -6.88 -15.42 -1.40
C ILE A 78 -6.28 -14.90 -2.71
N ASP A 79 -7.07 -14.79 -3.77
CA ASP A 79 -6.60 -14.27 -5.06
C ASP A 79 -6.06 -12.84 -4.94
N ARG A 80 -6.76 -11.97 -4.20
CA ARG A 80 -6.28 -10.62 -3.89
C ARG A 80 -4.96 -10.64 -3.10
N LEU A 81 -4.84 -11.45 -2.05
CA LEU A 81 -3.61 -11.56 -1.25
C LEU A 81 -2.41 -11.98 -2.11
N ILE A 82 -2.58 -12.98 -2.99
CA ILE A 82 -1.53 -13.44 -3.90
C ILE A 82 -1.15 -12.35 -4.90
N THR A 83 -2.14 -11.64 -5.44
CA THR A 83 -1.91 -10.56 -6.40
C THR A 83 -1.15 -9.41 -5.77
N ASP A 84 -1.56 -8.97 -4.57
CA ASP A 84 -0.93 -7.88 -3.85
C ASP A 84 0.50 -8.22 -3.42
N TYR A 85 0.73 -9.46 -2.96
CA TYR A 85 2.06 -9.95 -2.61
C TYR A 85 2.98 -10.02 -3.84
N SER A 86 2.47 -10.51 -4.97
CA SER A 86 3.22 -10.54 -6.23
C SER A 86 3.58 -9.14 -6.73
N LYS A 87 2.70 -8.18 -6.54
CA LYS A 87 2.95 -6.75 -6.81
C LYS A 87 4.06 -6.22 -5.90
N MET A 88 3.96 -6.47 -4.60
CA MET A 88 4.97 -6.04 -3.61
C MET A 88 6.37 -6.55 -3.97
N LEU A 89 6.51 -7.84 -4.32
CA LEU A 89 7.80 -8.42 -4.72
C LEU A 89 8.37 -7.79 -6.00
N LYS A 90 7.52 -7.52 -7.00
CA LYS A 90 7.95 -6.83 -8.24
C LYS A 90 8.37 -5.39 -7.95
N ASP A 91 7.65 -4.73 -7.07
CA ASP A 91 7.93 -3.37 -6.65
C ASP A 91 9.26 -3.28 -5.90
N GLU A 92 9.54 -4.20 -5.00
CA GLU A 92 10.82 -4.26 -4.28
C GLU A 92 12.02 -4.48 -5.22
N ALA A 93 11.87 -5.34 -6.23
CA ALA A 93 12.89 -5.55 -7.25
C ALA A 93 13.12 -4.31 -8.14
N SER A 94 12.15 -3.42 -8.29
CA SER A 94 12.25 -2.20 -9.09
C SER A 94 12.85 -1.00 -8.34
N LEU A 95 12.89 -1.04 -7.00
CA LEU A 95 13.41 0.05 -6.14
C LEU A 95 14.81 0.55 -6.53
N THR A 96 15.68 -0.33 -7.02
CA THR A 96 17.06 -0.03 -7.40
C THR A 96 17.19 0.79 -8.68
N ARG A 97 16.11 0.96 -9.48
CA ARG A 97 16.15 1.61 -10.81
C ARG A 97 15.31 2.87 -10.90
N GLU A 98 14.58 3.25 -9.86
CA GLU A 98 13.68 4.39 -9.91
C GLU A 98 14.42 5.71 -9.80
N LYS A 99 14.05 6.66 -10.69
CA LYS A 99 14.63 8.01 -10.67
C LYS A 99 13.99 8.84 -9.57
N MET A 100 14.82 9.29 -8.64
CA MET A 100 14.43 10.28 -7.63
C MET A 100 14.41 11.68 -8.27
N GLN A 101 13.35 12.44 -8.03
CA GLN A 101 13.16 13.80 -8.56
C GLN A 101 12.38 14.68 -7.59
N ILE A 102 12.42 15.98 -7.83
CA ILE A 102 11.59 16.93 -7.06
C ILE A 102 10.16 16.84 -7.61
N LEU A 103 9.22 16.50 -6.74
CA LEU A 103 7.81 16.28 -7.07
C LEU A 103 6.92 17.29 -6.37
N ASN A 104 6.06 17.94 -7.13
CA ASN A 104 5.00 18.78 -6.58
C ASN A 104 3.82 17.88 -6.16
N LEU A 105 3.60 17.76 -4.85
CA LEU A 105 2.55 16.88 -4.30
C LEU A 105 1.12 17.33 -4.63
N ILE A 106 0.93 18.62 -4.96
CA ILE A 106 -0.40 19.10 -5.40
C ILE A 106 -0.74 18.52 -6.78
N ASN A 107 0.23 18.53 -7.70
CA ASN A 107 0.02 17.98 -9.03
C ASN A 107 -0.15 16.47 -8.96
N LEU A 108 0.70 15.80 -8.17
CA LEU A 108 0.60 14.37 -7.94
C LEU A 108 -0.79 13.97 -7.39
N ALA A 109 -1.28 14.69 -6.38
CA ALA A 109 -2.60 14.43 -5.81
C ALA A 109 -3.73 14.65 -6.82
N LYS A 110 -3.60 15.65 -7.70
CA LYS A 110 -4.57 15.86 -8.79
C LYS A 110 -4.54 14.72 -9.80
N ASP A 111 -3.35 14.37 -10.31
CA ASP A 111 -3.21 13.31 -11.31
C ASP A 111 -3.86 12.01 -10.80
N VAL A 112 -3.57 11.60 -9.55
CA VAL A 112 -4.15 10.40 -8.95
C VAL A 112 -5.66 10.54 -8.73
N THR A 113 -6.16 11.67 -8.22
CA THR A 113 -7.62 11.86 -8.03
C THR A 113 -8.39 11.88 -9.34
N ASP A 114 -7.80 12.41 -10.41
CA ASP A 114 -8.42 12.45 -11.74
C ASP A 114 -8.55 11.03 -12.33
N GLU A 115 -7.56 10.16 -12.06
CA GLU A 115 -7.65 8.74 -12.43
C GLU A 115 -8.78 8.03 -11.66
N PHE A 116 -8.91 8.29 -10.36
CA PHE A 116 -9.98 7.71 -9.54
C PHE A 116 -11.38 8.23 -9.88
N ASN A 117 -11.53 9.43 -10.42
CA ASN A 117 -12.84 9.96 -10.86
C ASN A 117 -13.53 9.06 -11.90
N ASN A 118 -12.77 8.25 -12.65
CA ASN A 118 -13.29 7.29 -13.63
C ASN A 118 -13.53 5.90 -13.02
N ASN A 119 -13.26 5.70 -11.73
CA ASN A 119 -13.45 4.41 -11.05
C ASN A 119 -14.94 4.17 -10.78
N LYS A 120 -15.43 2.97 -11.10
CA LYS A 120 -16.84 2.58 -10.90
C LYS A 120 -17.30 2.75 -9.45
N SER A 121 -16.45 2.46 -8.47
CA SER A 121 -16.77 2.60 -7.04
C SER A 121 -17.01 4.07 -6.66
N VAL A 122 -16.20 5.00 -7.19
CA VAL A 122 -16.35 6.45 -6.99
C VAL A 122 -17.63 6.95 -7.62
N ILE A 123 -17.91 6.52 -8.85
CA ILE A 123 -19.13 6.91 -9.59
C ILE A 123 -20.38 6.37 -8.87
N ASN A 124 -20.38 5.09 -8.49
CA ASN A 124 -21.54 4.46 -7.85
C ASN A 124 -21.84 5.06 -6.47
N LYS A 125 -20.81 5.39 -5.69
CA LYS A 125 -20.97 6.05 -4.38
C LYS A 125 -21.11 7.57 -4.48
N ASN A 126 -20.97 8.17 -5.67
CA ASN A 126 -20.98 9.64 -5.90
C ASN A 126 -20.00 10.38 -4.97
N ILE A 127 -18.77 9.86 -4.85
CA ILE A 127 -17.71 10.42 -4.00
C ILE A 127 -17.07 11.62 -4.71
N LYS A 128 -16.75 12.68 -3.92
CA LYS A 128 -16.07 13.89 -4.41
C LYS A 128 -14.73 14.08 -3.71
N PHE A 129 -13.68 14.34 -4.48
CA PHE A 129 -12.36 14.67 -3.93
C PHE A 129 -12.19 16.19 -3.75
N LYS A 130 -11.62 16.60 -2.63
CA LYS A 130 -11.29 17.99 -2.33
C LYS A 130 -9.83 18.10 -1.88
N ILE A 131 -9.01 18.79 -2.67
CA ILE A 131 -7.60 19.04 -2.35
C ILE A 131 -7.47 20.39 -1.64
N ILE A 132 -7.05 20.36 -0.39
CA ILE A 132 -6.85 21.54 0.45
C ILE A 132 -5.35 21.78 0.63
N LYS A 133 -4.92 23.03 0.41
CA LYS A 133 -3.51 23.43 0.45
C LYS A 133 -3.32 24.42 1.60
N ASP A 134 -2.43 24.10 2.51
CA ASP A 134 -2.03 24.98 3.59
C ASP A 134 -0.52 25.29 3.44
N LYS A 135 -0.23 26.57 3.17
CA LYS A 135 1.13 27.10 3.00
C LYS A 135 1.36 28.27 3.94
N PRO A 136 1.39 28.06 5.26
CA PRO A 136 1.45 29.15 6.24
C PRO A 136 2.66 30.07 6.04
N ASN A 137 3.78 29.54 5.54
CA ASN A 137 5.05 30.26 5.35
C ASN A 137 5.49 30.38 3.88
N GLY A 138 4.60 30.10 2.90
CA GLY A 138 4.92 30.17 1.49
C GLY A 138 5.84 29.06 0.96
N TYR A 139 6.21 28.08 1.79
CA TYR A 139 7.07 26.97 1.37
C TYR A 139 6.42 26.12 0.28
N PRO A 140 7.21 25.62 -0.70
CA PRO A 140 6.67 24.76 -1.75
C PRO A 140 6.17 23.44 -1.15
N ILE A 141 5.05 22.93 -1.68
CA ILE A 141 4.54 21.58 -1.35
C ILE A 141 5.21 20.60 -2.31
N SER A 142 6.51 20.40 -2.14
CA SER A 142 7.32 19.53 -3.00
C SER A 142 8.24 18.66 -2.15
N VAL A 143 8.50 17.45 -2.63
CA VAL A 143 9.39 16.47 -1.98
C VAL A 143 10.33 15.88 -3.00
N PHE A 144 11.50 15.43 -2.55
CA PHE A 144 12.43 14.64 -3.37
C PHE A 144 12.08 13.16 -3.20
N GLY A 145 11.68 12.50 -4.29
CA GLY A 145 11.20 11.12 -4.22
C GLY A 145 10.96 10.48 -5.59
N SER A 146 10.54 9.22 -5.58
CA SER A 146 10.09 8.52 -6.78
C SER A 146 8.61 8.84 -7.05
N LYS A 147 8.30 9.25 -8.29
CA LYS A 147 6.93 9.59 -8.69
C LYS A 147 6.01 8.37 -8.56
N SER A 148 6.42 7.24 -9.13
CA SER A 148 5.63 6.00 -9.12
C SER A 148 5.29 5.51 -7.72
N ARG A 149 6.24 5.64 -6.77
CA ARG A 149 6.01 5.22 -5.38
C ARG A 149 5.04 6.13 -4.65
N LEU A 150 5.19 7.43 -4.82
CA LEU A 150 4.27 8.37 -4.18
C LEU A 150 2.86 8.29 -4.78
N GLU A 151 2.74 8.04 -6.09
CA GLU A 151 1.45 7.74 -6.73
C GLU A 151 0.82 6.48 -6.15
N GLN A 152 1.60 5.40 -5.99
CA GLN A 152 1.13 4.14 -5.42
C GLN A 152 0.65 4.30 -3.96
N VAL A 153 1.45 4.98 -3.13
CA VAL A 153 1.06 5.26 -1.73
C VAL A 153 -0.24 6.06 -1.69
N LEU A 154 -0.34 7.09 -2.51
CA LEU A 154 -1.54 7.95 -2.56
C LEU A 154 -2.75 7.18 -3.08
N ALA A 155 -2.58 6.37 -4.12
CA ALA A 155 -3.63 5.53 -4.67
C ALA A 155 -4.17 4.52 -3.63
N ASN A 156 -3.29 3.85 -2.90
CA ASN A 156 -3.69 2.92 -1.83
C ASN A 156 -4.47 3.62 -0.70
N LEU A 157 -4.03 4.82 -0.30
CA LEU A 157 -4.73 5.59 0.73
C LEU A 157 -6.09 6.10 0.25
N ILE A 158 -6.20 6.51 -1.01
CA ILE A 158 -7.47 6.93 -1.62
C ILE A 158 -8.42 5.75 -1.75
N ASP A 159 -7.95 4.59 -2.20
CA ASP A 159 -8.77 3.38 -2.33
C ASP A 159 -9.35 2.93 -0.98
N ASN A 160 -8.53 2.97 0.08
CA ASN A 160 -8.99 2.75 1.44
C ASN A 160 -10.07 3.77 1.85
N ALA A 161 -9.84 5.05 1.61
CA ALA A 161 -10.83 6.09 1.92
C ALA A 161 -12.14 5.89 1.14
N ILE A 162 -12.10 5.52 -0.14
CA ILE A 162 -13.30 5.18 -0.95
C ILE A 162 -14.06 4.00 -0.34
N SER A 163 -13.33 2.97 0.12
CA SER A 163 -13.93 1.75 0.67
C SER A 163 -14.74 2.04 1.94
N PHE A 164 -14.24 2.93 2.80
CA PHE A 164 -14.86 3.28 4.07
C PHE A 164 -15.82 4.49 3.98
N SER A 165 -15.76 5.29 2.92
CA SER A 165 -16.65 6.43 2.73
C SER A 165 -18.11 6.01 2.50
N PRO A 166 -19.08 6.71 3.09
CA PRO A 166 -20.49 6.54 2.77
C PRO A 166 -20.82 7.05 1.35
N ASP A 167 -22.00 6.68 0.86
CA ASP A 167 -22.53 7.22 -0.40
C ASP A 167 -22.69 8.77 -0.32
N ASN A 168 -22.38 9.46 -1.40
CA ASN A 168 -22.31 10.92 -1.50
C ASN A 168 -21.23 11.54 -0.57
N GLY A 169 -20.21 10.77 -0.17
CA GLY A 169 -19.13 11.20 0.69
C GLY A 169 -18.19 12.22 0.03
N ASN A 170 -17.37 12.89 0.87
CA ASN A 170 -16.29 13.74 0.40
C ASN A 170 -14.97 13.24 0.99
N ILE A 171 -14.00 13.01 0.12
CA ILE A 171 -12.63 12.66 0.54
C ILE A 171 -11.77 13.93 0.46
N TYR A 172 -11.19 14.31 1.57
CA TYR A 172 -10.35 15.50 1.71
C TYR A 172 -8.88 15.11 1.70
N ILE A 173 -8.11 15.66 0.78
CA ILE A 173 -6.65 15.50 0.70
C ILE A 173 -6.03 16.81 1.16
N ASN A 174 -5.57 16.85 2.40
CA ASN A 174 -4.98 18.04 3.01
C ASN A 174 -3.47 17.99 2.83
N LEU A 175 -2.91 19.01 2.21
CA LEU A 175 -1.48 19.19 1.96
C LEU A 175 -0.99 20.39 2.75
N LYS A 176 -0.13 20.17 3.73
CA LYS A 176 0.48 21.20 4.55
C LYS A 176 1.98 21.19 4.41
N SER A 177 2.57 22.35 4.12
CA SER A 177 4.02 22.54 4.05
C SER A 177 4.50 23.32 5.26
N ASP A 178 5.55 22.83 5.90
CA ASP A 178 6.32 23.50 6.93
C ASP A 178 7.79 23.58 6.50
N LYS A 179 8.66 24.18 7.32
CA LYS A 179 10.06 24.45 6.98
C LYS A 179 10.83 23.22 6.49
N ASP A 180 10.68 22.09 7.19
CA ASP A 180 11.49 20.90 6.96
C ASP A 180 10.68 19.67 6.50
N GLN A 181 9.35 19.82 6.36
CA GLN A 181 8.49 18.69 6.02
C GLN A 181 7.22 19.09 5.27
N VAL A 182 6.72 18.19 4.46
CA VAL A 182 5.39 18.26 3.88
C VAL A 182 4.54 17.15 4.48
N ARG A 183 3.37 17.50 4.99
CA ARG A 183 2.40 16.55 5.52
C ARG A 183 1.23 16.43 4.57
N MET A 184 0.91 15.21 4.17
CA MET A 184 -0.30 14.85 3.45
C MET A 184 -1.21 14.07 4.39
N THR A 185 -2.51 14.43 4.42
CA THR A 185 -3.52 13.75 5.23
C THR A 185 -4.74 13.51 4.37
N ILE A 186 -5.24 12.28 4.39
CA ILE A 186 -6.49 11.90 3.71
C ILE A 186 -7.54 11.66 4.78
N LYS A 187 -8.75 12.21 4.57
CA LYS A 187 -9.91 12.06 5.45
C LYS A 187 -11.14 11.81 4.60
N ASP A 188 -11.88 10.82 4.95
CA ASP A 188 -13.21 10.45 4.47
C ASP A 188 -14.31 10.96 5.38
#